data_feeb9978d8298b006d61c380955e7b87
#
_entry.id   feeb9978d8298b006d61c380955e7b87
#
_cell.length_a   1.000
_cell.length_b   1.000
_cell.length_c   1.000
_cell.angle_alpha   90.00
_cell.angle_beta   90.00
_cell.angle_gamma   90.00
#
_symmetry.space_group_name_H-M   'P 1'
#
loop_
_entity.id
_entity.type
_entity.pdbx_description
1 polymer ?
#
loop_
_entity_poly.entity_id
_entity_poly.type
_entity_poly.pdbx_seq_one_letter_code
_entity_poly.pdbx_strand_id
1 'polypeptide(L)'
;MTLPETRYAKSGDIRIAYQVVGNGPLDLVFVPGFISNLDAHWEDPGFSHLMTRLASFTRLIMLDKRGTGLSDRVDTHHLPSLETRMDDLRAVMDAVGSQRAALLGASEGGPMSILFAATYPRRTRALILYGSYAHFHTWVMGREALEDFIRGIENSWGTGANAPRFAPEQSKDGRFPAWWGRYETQLREPKCRRCLGAHECRHRRPLGACDNSRADPRHSPTG
;
A
#
# COMPACT_ATOMS: atom_id res chain seq x y z
N MET A 1 -12.48 -6.45 20.19
CA MET A 1 -11.13 -6.95 20.01
C MET A 1 -10.18 -5.78 20.24
N THR A 2 -9.15 -5.92 21.07
CA THR A 2 -8.13 -4.85 21.23
C THR A 2 -7.30 -4.82 19.96
N LEU A 3 -7.07 -3.63 19.39
CA LEU A 3 -6.18 -3.48 18.24
C LEU A 3 -4.76 -3.95 18.60
N PRO A 4 -4.06 -4.64 17.68
CA PRO A 4 -2.66 -4.97 17.89
C PRO A 4 -1.81 -3.71 18.04
N GLU A 5 -0.76 -3.79 18.83
CA GLU A 5 0.18 -2.68 19.03
C GLU A 5 0.90 -2.33 17.72
N THR A 6 0.80 -1.08 17.29
CA THR A 6 1.56 -0.55 16.16
C THR A 6 2.94 -0.11 16.61
N ARG A 7 3.96 -0.64 15.96
CA ARG A 7 5.39 -0.36 16.16
C ARG A 7 5.99 0.20 14.88
N TYR A 8 7.23 0.69 14.97
CA TYR A 8 7.90 1.34 13.85
C TYR A 8 9.31 0.77 13.64
N ALA A 9 9.60 0.39 12.40
CA ALA A 9 10.93 0.05 11.92
C ALA A 9 11.54 1.24 11.20
N LYS A 10 12.84 1.50 11.40
CA LYS A 10 13.56 2.56 10.71
C LYS A 10 14.13 2.04 9.40
N SER A 11 13.77 2.68 8.28
CA SER A 11 14.28 2.40 6.92
C SER A 11 14.84 3.69 6.33
N GLY A 12 16.16 3.89 6.46
CA GLY A 12 16.78 5.20 6.22
C GLY A 12 16.23 6.23 7.22
N ASP A 13 15.68 7.31 6.70
CA ASP A 13 15.07 8.40 7.50
C ASP A 13 13.55 8.22 7.69
N ILE A 14 12.97 7.15 7.15
CA ILE A 14 11.53 6.87 7.17
C ILE A 14 11.21 5.82 8.24
N ARG A 15 10.11 6.03 8.96
CA ARG A 15 9.55 5.05 9.90
C ARG A 15 8.44 4.27 9.20
N ILE A 16 8.58 2.96 9.20
CA ILE A 16 7.62 2.02 8.63
C ILE A 16 6.80 1.42 9.76
N ALA A 17 5.50 1.69 9.75
CA ALA A 17 4.57 1.14 10.72
C ALA A 17 4.36 -0.35 10.46
N TYR A 18 4.34 -1.15 11.54
CA TYR A 18 4.05 -2.56 11.47
C TYR A 18 3.33 -3.06 12.72
N GLN A 19 2.65 -4.19 12.59
CA GLN A 19 2.02 -4.93 13.68
C GLN A 19 2.46 -6.39 13.61
N VAL A 20 2.55 -7.05 14.77
CA VAL A 20 2.83 -8.48 14.87
C VAL A 20 1.68 -9.15 15.62
N VAL A 21 1.09 -10.17 15.01
CA VAL A 21 -0.06 -10.89 15.57
C VAL A 21 0.19 -12.39 15.53
N GLY A 22 -0.15 -13.07 16.62
CA GLY A 22 0.14 -14.49 16.75
C GLY A 22 1.59 -14.78 17.15
N ASN A 23 1.85 -16.04 17.46
CA ASN A 23 3.15 -16.54 17.93
C ASN A 23 3.51 -17.91 17.32
N GLY A 24 2.91 -18.24 16.18
CA GLY A 24 3.19 -19.48 15.46
C GLY A 24 4.65 -19.59 15.02
N PRO A 25 5.11 -20.80 14.68
CA PRO A 25 6.51 -21.09 14.38
C PRO A 25 6.98 -20.56 13.01
N LEU A 26 6.05 -20.09 12.20
CA LEU A 26 6.32 -19.58 10.85
C LEU A 26 6.08 -18.08 10.80
N ASP A 27 7.07 -17.32 10.39
CA ASP A 27 6.89 -15.91 10.04
C ASP A 27 6.19 -15.78 8.71
N LEU A 28 5.07 -15.05 8.71
CA LEU A 28 4.32 -14.67 7.51
C LEU A 28 4.26 -13.15 7.45
N VAL A 29 4.82 -12.56 6.40
CA VAL A 29 4.73 -11.12 6.17
C VAL A 29 3.63 -10.85 5.15
N PHE A 30 2.62 -10.09 5.56
CA PHE A 30 1.59 -9.58 4.68
C PHE A 30 2.03 -8.24 4.08
N VAL A 31 2.17 -8.20 2.76
CA VAL A 31 2.53 -7.01 1.98
C VAL A 31 1.28 -6.51 1.27
N PRO A 32 0.70 -5.38 1.71
CA PRO A 32 -0.60 -4.91 1.23
C PRO A 32 -0.54 -4.33 -0.19
N GLY A 33 -1.72 -4.17 -0.79
CA GLY A 33 -1.94 -3.48 -2.05
C GLY A 33 -1.64 -1.97 -1.97
N PHE A 34 -2.21 -1.19 -2.89
CA PHE A 34 -1.92 0.24 -3.01
C PHE A 34 -2.50 1.08 -1.86
N ILE A 35 -3.58 0.62 -1.23
CA ILE A 35 -4.14 1.20 0.00
C ILE A 35 -3.75 0.31 1.17
N SER A 36 -3.27 0.89 2.24
CA SER A 36 -3.12 0.22 3.53
C SER A 36 -3.26 1.20 4.69
N ASN A 37 -3.82 0.72 5.77
CA ASN A 37 -3.82 1.33 7.10
C ASN A 37 -4.01 0.21 8.10
N LEU A 38 -2.99 -0.04 8.91
CA LEU A 38 -2.93 -1.17 9.82
C LEU A 38 -4.12 -1.21 10.79
N ASP A 39 -4.53 -0.05 11.34
CA ASP A 39 -5.63 -0.01 12.29
C ASP A 39 -6.99 -0.18 11.59
N ALA A 40 -7.18 0.48 10.46
CA ALA A 40 -8.42 0.39 9.70
C ALA A 40 -8.71 -1.00 9.13
N HIS A 41 -7.67 -1.77 8.83
CA HIS A 41 -7.83 -3.15 8.40
C HIS A 41 -8.63 -4.00 9.40
N TRP A 42 -8.49 -3.75 10.71
CA TRP A 42 -9.19 -4.49 11.74
C TRP A 42 -10.66 -4.12 11.88
N GLU A 43 -11.09 -2.99 11.31
CA GLU A 43 -12.50 -2.57 11.31
C GLU A 43 -13.34 -3.40 10.33
N ASP A 44 -12.75 -3.94 9.26
CA ASP A 44 -13.46 -4.81 8.33
C ASP A 44 -13.51 -6.26 8.86
N PRO A 45 -14.72 -6.83 9.04
CA PRO A 45 -14.85 -8.17 9.61
C PRO A 45 -14.22 -9.26 8.75
N GLY A 46 -14.24 -9.13 7.43
CA GLY A 46 -13.68 -10.12 6.51
C GLY A 46 -12.16 -10.13 6.58
N PHE A 47 -11.54 -8.93 6.54
CA PHE A 47 -10.10 -8.79 6.68
C PHE A 47 -9.61 -9.23 8.06
N SER A 48 -10.28 -8.77 9.12
CA SER A 48 -9.98 -9.14 10.51
C SER A 48 -10.05 -10.66 10.72
N HIS A 49 -11.08 -11.33 10.17
CA HIS A 49 -11.21 -12.77 10.22
C HIS A 49 -10.04 -13.48 9.52
N LEU A 50 -9.70 -13.05 8.30
CA LEU A 50 -8.59 -13.62 7.55
C LEU A 50 -7.25 -13.46 8.30
N MET A 51 -6.94 -12.26 8.79
CA MET A 51 -5.70 -12.02 9.52
C MET A 51 -5.63 -12.78 10.83
N THR A 52 -6.73 -12.86 11.56
CA THR A 52 -6.84 -13.69 12.79
C THR A 52 -6.62 -15.17 12.48
N ARG A 53 -7.19 -15.66 11.38
CA ARG A 53 -6.99 -17.04 10.96
C ARG A 53 -5.54 -17.34 10.58
N LEU A 54 -4.88 -16.45 9.85
CA LEU A 54 -3.45 -16.55 9.53
C LEU A 54 -2.60 -16.53 10.82
N ALA A 55 -2.89 -15.60 11.72
CA ALA A 55 -2.18 -15.46 12.99
C ALA A 55 -2.35 -16.65 13.93
N SER A 56 -3.39 -17.48 13.75
CA SER A 56 -3.61 -18.67 14.58
C SER A 56 -2.55 -19.77 14.41
N PHE A 57 -1.80 -19.76 13.30
CA PHE A 57 -0.76 -20.74 13.01
C PHE A 57 0.57 -20.14 12.54
N THR A 58 0.65 -18.80 12.43
CA THR A 58 1.88 -18.07 12.06
C THR A 58 2.16 -16.98 13.08
N ARG A 59 3.38 -16.44 13.05
CA ARG A 59 3.68 -15.11 13.53
C ARG A 59 3.47 -14.14 12.35
N LEU A 60 2.26 -13.58 12.28
CA LEU A 60 1.85 -12.69 11.20
C LEU A 60 2.44 -11.30 11.43
N ILE A 61 3.19 -10.81 10.46
CA ILE A 61 3.80 -9.48 10.43
C ILE A 61 3.09 -8.69 9.34
N MET A 62 2.43 -7.60 9.71
CA MET A 62 1.73 -6.70 8.81
C MET A 62 2.45 -5.37 8.79
N LEU A 63 2.49 -4.69 7.64
CA LEU A 63 3.11 -3.37 7.53
C LEU A 63 2.29 -2.44 6.64
N ASP A 64 2.39 -1.15 6.91
CA ASP A 64 2.01 -0.10 5.97
C ASP A 64 3.25 0.29 5.16
N LYS A 65 3.13 0.31 3.83
CA LYS A 65 4.23 0.76 2.98
C LYS A 65 4.51 2.25 3.23
N ARG A 66 5.75 2.70 2.98
CA ARG A 66 6.06 4.14 3.05
C ARG A 66 5.05 4.97 2.25
N GLY A 67 4.60 6.07 2.80
CA GLY A 67 3.60 6.94 2.20
C GLY A 67 2.16 6.47 2.37
N THR A 68 1.89 5.32 3.00
CA THR A 68 0.54 4.81 3.26
C THR A 68 0.29 4.62 4.75
N GLY A 69 -0.98 4.63 5.12
CA GLY A 69 -1.45 4.33 6.48
C GLY A 69 -0.71 5.10 7.58
N LEU A 70 -0.14 4.35 8.51
CA LEU A 70 0.55 4.87 9.69
C LEU A 70 2.05 5.09 9.48
N SER A 71 2.61 4.68 8.32
CA SER A 71 4.01 4.92 7.96
C SER A 71 4.26 6.38 7.61
N ASP A 72 5.53 6.80 7.72
CA ASP A 72 5.94 8.16 7.38
C ASP A 72 5.63 8.50 5.92
N ARG A 73 5.34 9.77 5.67
CA ARG A 73 5.03 10.32 4.35
C ARG A 73 6.25 10.31 3.44
N VAL A 74 5.99 10.28 2.15
CA VAL A 74 7.01 10.43 1.12
C VAL A 74 6.76 11.71 0.32
N ASP A 75 7.83 12.28 -0.20
CA ASP A 75 7.73 13.37 -1.16
C ASP A 75 7.09 12.85 -2.45
N THR A 76 5.98 13.48 -2.85
CA THR A 76 5.25 13.12 -4.07
C THR A 76 5.99 13.47 -5.35
N HIS A 77 7.01 14.33 -5.26
CA HIS A 77 7.89 14.66 -6.38
C HIS A 77 9.00 13.62 -6.58
N HIS A 78 9.33 12.87 -5.53
CA HIS A 78 10.36 11.82 -5.53
C HIS A 78 9.80 10.50 -5.04
N LEU A 79 8.98 9.86 -5.89
CA LEU A 79 8.37 8.58 -5.53
C LEU A 79 9.42 7.49 -5.33
N PRO A 80 9.32 6.71 -4.24
CA PRO A 80 10.26 5.64 -3.96
C PRO A 80 10.21 4.57 -5.06
N SER A 81 11.38 4.07 -5.45
CA SER A 81 11.48 2.93 -6.34
C SER A 81 10.99 1.65 -5.67
N LEU A 82 10.81 0.59 -6.46
CA LEU A 82 10.42 -0.71 -5.92
C LEU A 82 11.50 -1.29 -5.00
N GLU A 83 12.78 -1.04 -5.32
CA GLU A 83 13.93 -1.44 -4.50
C GLU A 83 13.91 -0.74 -3.13
N THR A 84 13.61 0.56 -3.10
CA THR A 84 13.48 1.31 -1.85
C THR A 84 12.35 0.74 -0.97
N ARG A 85 11.23 0.36 -1.57
CA ARG A 85 10.12 -0.28 -0.86
C ARG A 85 10.45 -1.69 -0.38
N MET A 86 11.25 -2.41 -1.15
CA MET A 86 11.77 -3.71 -0.73
C MET A 86 12.69 -3.59 0.50
N ASP A 87 13.49 -2.51 0.58
CA ASP A 87 14.30 -2.21 1.76
C ASP A 87 13.45 -1.93 3.00
N ASP A 88 12.25 -1.37 2.85
CA ASP A 88 11.29 -1.22 3.96
C ASP A 88 10.84 -2.56 4.51
N LEU A 89 10.54 -3.50 3.63
CA LEU A 89 10.17 -4.85 4.03
C LEU A 89 11.31 -5.51 4.80
N ARG A 90 12.55 -5.35 4.32
CA ARG A 90 13.75 -5.85 5.02
C ARG A 90 13.89 -5.21 6.39
N ALA A 91 13.74 -3.89 6.50
CA ALA A 91 13.83 -3.16 7.77
C ALA A 91 12.80 -3.65 8.79
N VAL A 92 11.55 -3.92 8.37
CA VAL A 92 10.52 -4.49 9.24
C VAL A 92 10.90 -5.90 9.68
N MET A 93 11.33 -6.77 8.76
CA MET A 93 11.77 -8.13 9.11
C MET A 93 12.94 -8.10 10.12
N ASP A 94 13.89 -7.19 9.94
CA ASP A 94 15.03 -7.04 10.85
C ASP A 94 14.58 -6.53 12.24
N ALA A 95 13.67 -5.56 12.28
CA ALA A 95 13.12 -5.02 13.52
C ALA A 95 12.37 -6.06 14.37
N VAL A 96 11.71 -7.03 13.73
CA VAL A 96 11.02 -8.12 14.44
C VAL A 96 11.89 -9.37 14.64
N GLY A 97 13.17 -9.33 14.23
CA GLY A 97 14.11 -10.46 14.33
C GLY A 97 13.77 -11.62 13.39
N SER A 98 13.01 -11.38 12.31
CA SER A 98 12.67 -12.40 11.33
C SER A 98 13.82 -12.67 10.40
N GLN A 99 14.42 -13.84 10.49
CA GLN A 99 15.53 -14.24 9.62
C GLN A 99 15.02 -14.76 8.26
N ARG A 100 13.84 -15.37 8.24
CA ARG A 100 13.27 -15.98 7.05
C ARG A 100 11.75 -16.07 7.17
N ALA A 101 11.01 -15.51 6.23
CA ALA A 101 9.56 -15.47 6.25
C ALA A 101 8.92 -15.99 4.95
N ALA A 102 7.69 -16.46 5.05
CA ALA A 102 6.80 -16.51 3.90
C ALA A 102 6.28 -15.09 3.61
N LEU A 103 6.15 -14.73 2.34
CA LEU A 103 5.62 -13.43 1.92
C LEU A 103 4.25 -13.64 1.27
N LEU A 104 3.25 -12.92 1.76
CA LEU A 104 1.92 -12.84 1.15
C LEU A 104 1.75 -11.46 0.54
N GLY A 105 2.01 -11.35 -0.76
CA GLY A 105 1.86 -10.12 -1.53
C GLY A 105 0.48 -10.02 -2.16
N ALA A 106 -0.29 -9.03 -1.74
CA ALA A 106 -1.60 -8.74 -2.30
C ALA A 106 -1.53 -7.60 -3.30
N SER A 107 -2.13 -7.77 -4.50
CA SER A 107 -2.19 -6.73 -5.53
C SER A 107 -0.80 -6.10 -5.80
N GLU A 108 -0.63 -4.78 -5.63
CA GLU A 108 0.64 -4.05 -5.77
C GLU A 108 1.73 -4.51 -4.77
N GLY A 109 1.36 -5.19 -3.68
CA GLY A 109 2.33 -5.81 -2.78
C GLY A 109 3.06 -7.01 -3.39
N GLY A 110 2.50 -7.60 -4.47
CA GLY A 110 3.10 -8.73 -5.16
C GLY A 110 4.41 -8.42 -5.86
N PRO A 111 4.51 -7.39 -6.75
CA PRO A 111 5.77 -7.01 -7.38
C PRO A 111 6.90 -6.76 -6.38
N MET A 112 6.59 -6.10 -5.26
CA MET A 112 7.55 -5.89 -4.17
C MET A 112 8.00 -7.22 -3.53
N SER A 113 7.06 -8.14 -3.29
CA SER A 113 7.35 -9.47 -2.72
C SER A 113 8.14 -10.35 -3.70
N ILE A 114 7.84 -10.27 -5.00
CA ILE A 114 8.58 -10.97 -6.07
C ILE A 114 10.03 -10.48 -6.10
N LEU A 115 10.23 -9.15 -6.14
CA LEU A 115 11.57 -8.57 -6.15
C LEU A 115 12.35 -8.93 -4.89
N PHE A 116 11.72 -8.87 -3.72
CA PHE A 116 12.32 -9.28 -2.46
C PHE A 116 12.75 -10.75 -2.49
N ALA A 117 11.89 -11.65 -2.95
CA ALA A 117 12.19 -13.08 -3.02
C ALA A 117 13.36 -13.37 -3.98
N ALA A 118 13.43 -12.67 -5.11
CA ALA A 118 14.52 -12.79 -6.08
C ALA A 118 15.85 -12.24 -5.52
N THR A 119 15.79 -11.10 -4.80
CA THR A 119 16.99 -10.43 -4.27
C THR A 119 17.50 -11.09 -2.99
N TYR A 120 16.58 -11.55 -2.12
CA TYR A 120 16.89 -12.16 -0.84
C TYR A 120 16.33 -13.58 -0.70
N PRO A 121 16.77 -14.55 -1.56
CA PRO A 121 16.21 -15.91 -1.55
C PRO A 121 16.41 -16.64 -0.21
N ARG A 122 17.50 -16.31 0.51
CA ARG A 122 17.75 -16.89 1.85
C ARG A 122 16.81 -16.35 2.92
N ARG A 123 16.26 -15.15 2.73
CA ARG A 123 15.27 -14.51 3.62
C ARG A 123 13.83 -14.89 3.28
N THR A 124 13.59 -15.53 2.14
CA THR A 124 12.26 -15.91 1.65
C THR A 124 12.08 -17.42 1.80
N ARG A 125 11.06 -17.81 2.53
CA ARG A 125 10.64 -19.21 2.73
C ARG A 125 9.67 -19.68 1.65
N ALA A 126 8.70 -18.83 1.34
CA ALA A 126 7.69 -19.06 0.33
C ALA A 126 7.17 -17.70 -0.17
N LEU A 127 6.59 -17.70 -1.35
CA LEU A 127 5.94 -16.55 -1.95
C LEU A 127 4.49 -16.92 -2.28
N ILE A 128 3.54 -16.17 -1.74
CA ILE A 128 2.11 -16.29 -1.97
C ILE A 128 1.65 -15.00 -2.64
N LEU A 129 1.04 -15.10 -3.81
CA LEU A 129 0.57 -13.96 -4.59
C LEU A 129 -0.96 -14.01 -4.69
N TYR A 130 -1.62 -12.96 -4.23
CA TYR A 130 -3.07 -12.85 -4.25
C TYR A 130 -3.50 -11.64 -5.07
N GLY A 131 -4.24 -11.88 -6.17
CA GLY A 131 -4.71 -10.82 -7.05
C GLY A 131 -3.59 -9.90 -7.55
N SER A 132 -2.42 -10.46 -7.79
CA SER A 132 -1.17 -9.73 -8.07
C SER A 132 -0.68 -9.93 -9.49
N TYR A 133 0.40 -9.25 -9.83
CA TYR A 133 0.98 -9.21 -11.18
C TYR A 133 2.50 -9.01 -11.09
N ALA A 134 3.22 -9.41 -12.13
CA ALA A 134 4.63 -9.06 -12.29
C ALA A 134 4.79 -7.76 -13.10
N HIS A 135 3.92 -7.53 -14.06
CA HIS A 135 3.95 -6.33 -14.91
C HIS A 135 2.53 -5.83 -15.18
N PHE A 136 2.18 -4.65 -14.65
CA PHE A 136 0.82 -4.14 -14.65
C PHE A 136 0.27 -3.87 -16.06
N HIS A 137 1.00 -3.10 -16.87
CA HIS A 137 0.54 -2.68 -18.20
C HIS A 137 0.31 -3.80 -19.19
N THR A 138 0.99 -4.92 -19.03
CA THR A 138 0.83 -6.07 -19.93
C THR A 138 -0.14 -7.11 -19.40
N TRP A 139 -0.35 -7.17 -18.09
CA TRP A 139 -1.14 -8.23 -17.45
C TRP A 139 -2.50 -7.76 -16.95
N VAL A 140 -2.62 -6.49 -16.55
CA VAL A 140 -3.83 -5.98 -15.89
C VAL A 140 -4.61 -5.06 -16.81
N MET A 141 -3.99 -3.95 -17.24
CA MET A 141 -4.65 -3.00 -18.14
C MET A 141 -3.61 -2.15 -18.89
N GLY A 142 -3.95 -1.77 -20.11
CA GLY A 142 -3.13 -0.86 -20.92
C GLY A 142 -3.11 0.56 -20.36
N ARG A 143 -2.26 1.40 -20.92
CA ARG A 143 -2.02 2.79 -20.45
C ARG A 143 -3.29 3.63 -20.38
N GLU A 144 -4.08 3.65 -21.45
CA GLU A 144 -5.32 4.44 -21.54
C GLU A 144 -6.33 4.03 -20.47
N ALA A 145 -6.56 2.71 -20.35
CA ALA A 145 -7.44 2.17 -19.31
C ALA A 145 -6.94 2.49 -17.89
N LEU A 146 -5.62 2.54 -17.68
CA LEU A 146 -5.05 2.94 -16.39
C LEU A 146 -5.29 4.42 -16.10
N GLU A 147 -5.16 5.30 -17.08
CA GLU A 147 -5.43 6.72 -16.92
C GLU A 147 -6.90 6.99 -16.57
N ASP A 148 -7.82 6.26 -17.21
CA ASP A 148 -9.25 6.30 -16.91
C ASP A 148 -9.55 5.75 -15.51
N PHE A 149 -8.91 4.66 -15.14
CA PHE A 149 -9.01 4.06 -13.82
C PHE A 149 -8.53 5.04 -12.73
N ILE A 150 -7.38 5.69 -12.92
CA ILE A 150 -6.85 6.70 -11.97
C ILE A 150 -7.80 7.87 -11.85
N ARG A 151 -8.27 8.43 -12.95
CA ARG A 151 -9.27 9.53 -12.93
C ARG A 151 -10.54 9.13 -12.18
N GLY A 152 -11.03 7.91 -12.44
CA GLY A 152 -12.20 7.39 -11.74
C GLY A 152 -12.01 7.29 -10.23
N ILE A 153 -10.84 6.80 -9.79
CA ILE A 153 -10.48 6.74 -8.37
C ILE A 153 -10.36 8.15 -7.78
N GLU A 154 -9.66 9.07 -8.45
CA GLU A 154 -9.47 10.45 -7.97
C GLU A 154 -10.81 11.17 -7.75
N ASN A 155 -11.75 11.02 -8.67
CA ASN A 155 -13.06 11.67 -8.60
C ASN A 155 -13.96 11.11 -7.51
N SER A 156 -13.78 9.87 -7.11
CA SER A 156 -14.63 9.17 -6.15
C SER A 156 -13.94 8.80 -4.84
N TRP A 157 -12.71 9.30 -4.63
CA TRP A 157 -11.93 9.01 -3.43
C TRP A 157 -12.63 9.43 -2.15
N GLY A 158 -12.70 8.54 -1.18
CA GLY A 158 -13.33 8.79 0.11
C GLY A 158 -14.85 8.70 0.11
N THR A 159 -15.47 8.44 -1.04
CA THR A 159 -16.93 8.29 -1.14
C THR A 159 -17.41 6.86 -0.95
N GLY A 160 -16.51 5.88 -1.06
CA GLY A 160 -16.86 4.45 -1.10
C GLY A 160 -17.33 3.96 -2.47
N ALA A 161 -17.46 4.82 -3.47
CA ALA A 161 -17.95 4.46 -4.81
C ALA A 161 -16.99 3.51 -5.56
N ASN A 162 -15.73 3.42 -5.11
CA ASN A 162 -14.75 2.49 -5.67
C ASN A 162 -14.87 1.06 -5.10
N ALA A 163 -15.55 0.88 -3.97
CA ALA A 163 -15.65 -0.41 -3.27
C ALA A 163 -16.10 -1.57 -4.18
N PRO A 164 -17.11 -1.42 -5.07
CA PRO A 164 -17.56 -2.50 -5.95
C PRO A 164 -16.51 -2.99 -6.94
N ARG A 165 -15.48 -2.19 -7.24
CA ARG A 165 -14.38 -2.61 -8.12
C ARG A 165 -13.49 -3.67 -7.47
N PHE A 166 -13.37 -3.63 -6.14
CA PHE A 166 -12.48 -4.47 -5.36
C PHE A 166 -13.22 -5.60 -4.64
N ALA A 167 -14.44 -5.35 -4.22
CA ALA A 167 -15.27 -6.30 -3.47
C ALA A 167 -16.75 -6.18 -3.85
N PRO A 168 -17.16 -6.64 -5.07
CA PRO A 168 -18.50 -6.44 -5.58
C PRO A 168 -19.58 -7.06 -4.68
N GLU A 169 -19.34 -8.25 -4.13
CA GLU A 169 -20.32 -8.92 -3.27
C GLU A 169 -20.51 -8.20 -1.93
N GLN A 170 -19.41 -7.81 -1.27
CA GLN A 170 -19.45 -7.08 -0.01
C GLN A 170 -20.05 -5.68 -0.14
N SER A 171 -20.02 -5.13 -1.35
CA SER A 171 -20.55 -3.79 -1.63
C SER A 171 -22.07 -3.72 -1.73
N LYS A 172 -22.76 -4.86 -1.71
CA LYS A 172 -24.22 -4.92 -1.86
C LYS A 172 -24.97 -4.43 -0.61
N ASP A 173 -24.38 -4.48 0.57
CA ASP A 173 -25.06 -4.13 1.83
C ASP A 173 -24.81 -2.68 2.32
N GLY A 174 -24.08 -1.90 1.58
CA GLY A 174 -23.78 -0.50 1.89
C GLY A 174 -22.78 -0.28 3.05
N ARG A 175 -22.57 -1.23 3.93
CA ARG A 175 -21.63 -1.11 5.07
C ARG A 175 -20.18 -1.11 4.58
N PHE A 176 -19.86 -2.02 3.67
CA PHE A 176 -18.54 -2.11 3.08
C PHE A 176 -18.16 -0.85 2.29
N PRO A 177 -19.00 -0.29 1.39
CA PRO A 177 -18.71 1.00 0.74
C PRO A 177 -18.48 2.14 1.72
N ALA A 178 -19.27 2.23 2.80
CA ALA A 178 -19.09 3.27 3.82
C ALA A 178 -17.75 3.13 4.56
N TRP A 179 -17.36 1.89 4.91
CA TRP A 179 -16.04 1.60 5.48
C TRP A 179 -14.93 1.89 4.47
N TRP A 180 -15.09 1.46 3.21
CA TRP A 180 -14.10 1.67 2.16
C TRP A 180 -13.81 3.15 1.93
N GLY A 181 -14.83 4.01 1.89
CA GLY A 181 -14.66 5.45 1.78
C GLY A 181 -13.83 6.04 2.93
N ARG A 182 -14.08 5.61 4.17
CA ARG A 182 -13.24 6.01 5.31
C ARG A 182 -11.81 5.47 5.18
N TYR A 183 -11.66 4.21 4.79
CA TYR A 183 -10.37 3.56 4.58
C TYR A 183 -9.52 4.29 3.54
N GLU A 184 -10.11 4.72 2.42
CA GLU A 184 -9.45 5.57 1.43
C GLU A 184 -8.94 6.88 2.05
N THR A 185 -9.75 7.56 2.89
CA THR A 185 -9.39 8.86 3.48
C THR A 185 -8.38 8.78 4.62
N GLN A 186 -8.25 7.64 5.27
CA GLN A 186 -7.24 7.41 6.31
C GLN A 186 -5.80 7.35 5.75
N LEU A 187 -5.65 7.25 4.45
CA LEU A 187 -4.45 7.71 3.77
C LEU A 187 -4.43 9.25 3.86
N ARG A 188 -3.95 9.79 4.98
CA ARG A 188 -3.91 11.24 5.21
C ARG A 188 -3.27 11.95 4.03
N GLU A 189 -4.07 12.67 3.26
CA GLU A 189 -3.86 13.64 2.18
C GLU A 189 -4.04 13.15 0.72
N PRO A 190 -4.80 13.92 -0.06
CA PRO A 190 -5.08 13.69 -1.49
C PRO A 190 -3.84 13.73 -2.40
N LYS A 191 -2.72 14.27 -1.92
CA LYS A 191 -1.48 14.41 -2.72
C LYS A 191 -0.82 13.07 -3.07
N CYS A 192 -1.16 12.00 -2.34
CA CYS A 192 -0.65 10.65 -2.64
C CYS A 192 -1.44 9.93 -3.75
N ARG A 193 -2.54 10.49 -4.25
CA ARG A 193 -3.37 9.89 -5.30
C ARG A 193 -2.58 9.67 -6.60
N ARG A 194 -1.66 10.57 -6.95
CA ARG A 194 -0.80 10.45 -8.13
C ARG A 194 0.25 9.34 -8.01
N CYS A 195 0.51 8.85 -6.79
CA CYS A 195 1.45 7.75 -6.57
C CYS A 195 0.97 6.41 -7.12
N LEU A 196 -0.35 6.22 -7.26
CA LEU A 196 -0.94 4.98 -7.73
C LEU A 196 -0.55 4.60 -9.17
N GLY A 197 -0.38 5.60 -10.04
CA GLY A 197 0.01 5.36 -11.43
C GLY A 197 1.50 5.53 -11.74
N ALA A 198 2.26 6.21 -10.87
CA ALA A 198 3.62 6.63 -11.19
C ALA A 198 4.67 5.51 -11.07
N HIS A 199 4.38 4.44 -10.30
CA HIS A 199 5.29 3.31 -10.16
C HIS A 199 5.47 2.50 -11.43
N GLU A 200 4.51 2.59 -12.33
CA GLU A 200 4.45 1.78 -13.53
C GLU A 200 4.87 2.53 -14.78
N CYS A 201 5.00 3.87 -14.70
CA CYS A 201 5.38 4.72 -15.83
C CYS A 201 6.89 4.91 -16.03
N ARG A 202 7.76 4.42 -15.15
CA ARG A 202 9.19 4.83 -15.12
C ARG A 202 10.13 4.09 -16.04
N HIS A 203 9.70 3.58 -17.17
CA HIS A 203 10.69 3.09 -18.13
C HIS A 203 10.86 3.92 -19.40
N ARG A 204 10.22 5.09 -19.55
CA ARG A 204 10.56 6.03 -20.64
C ARG A 204 10.13 7.48 -20.32
N ARG A 205 11.12 8.35 -20.14
CA ARG A 205 11.17 9.84 -20.12
C ARG A 205 10.39 10.57 -19.01
N PRO A 206 10.97 11.63 -18.42
CA PRO A 206 10.27 12.46 -17.45
C PRO A 206 9.10 13.16 -18.16
N LEU A 207 7.89 12.96 -17.63
CA LEU A 207 6.76 13.80 -17.96
C LEU A 207 7.05 15.20 -17.41
N GLY A 208 6.87 16.19 -18.27
CA GLY A 208 7.14 17.58 -17.99
C GLY A 208 6.54 18.06 -16.67
N ALA A 209 7.23 19.02 -16.07
CA ALA A 209 6.85 19.70 -14.86
C ALA A 209 5.36 20.04 -14.86
N CYS A 210 4.65 19.66 -13.80
CA CYS A 210 3.34 20.22 -13.53
C CYS A 210 3.52 21.71 -13.27
N ASP A 211 3.15 22.51 -14.25
CA ASP A 211 3.11 23.97 -14.16
C ASP A 211 2.06 24.38 -13.12
N ASN A 212 2.51 24.80 -11.95
CA ASN A 212 1.71 25.37 -10.89
C ASN A 212 1.57 26.89 -11.07
N SER A 213 1.39 27.38 -12.30
CA SER A 213 1.03 28.77 -12.53
C SER A 213 -0.49 28.97 -12.42
N ARG A 214 -1.03 28.94 -11.20
CA ARG A 214 -2.18 29.74 -10.85
C ARG A 214 -1.71 30.85 -9.94
N ALA A 215 -1.45 32.00 -10.57
CA ALA A 215 -1.18 33.27 -9.95
C ALA A 215 -2.23 33.60 -8.87
N ASP A 216 -1.75 33.97 -7.69
CA ASP A 216 -2.51 34.72 -6.70
C ASP A 216 -2.79 36.13 -7.25
N PRO A 217 -4.06 36.57 -7.39
CA PRO A 217 -4.40 37.88 -7.94
C PRO A 217 -4.33 39.03 -6.93
N ARG A 218 -3.44 38.97 -5.95
CA ARG A 218 -3.27 40.06 -4.97
C ARG A 218 -1.83 40.49 -4.81
N HIS A 219 -1.35 41.28 -5.77
CA HIS A 219 -0.36 42.38 -5.56
C HIS A 219 -0.28 43.24 -6.82
N SER A 220 -1.05 44.34 -6.81
CA SER A 220 -0.78 45.49 -7.64
C SER A 220 0.27 46.37 -6.93
N PRO A 221 1.34 46.77 -7.56
CA PRO A 221 2.18 47.83 -7.03
C PRO A 221 1.58 49.20 -7.43
N THR A 222 1.18 49.94 -6.41
CA THR A 222 1.05 51.39 -6.51
C THR A 222 2.41 52.02 -6.31
N GLY A 223 2.80 52.95 -7.22
CA GLY A 223 3.94 53.82 -7.10
C GLY A 223 4.69 53.95 -8.39
#